data_c3be661b4091ac06822fb54bdda3182c
#
_entry.id   c3be661b4091ac06822fb54bdda3182c
#
_cell.length_a   1.000
_cell.length_b   1.000
_cell.length_c   1.000
_cell.angle_alpha   90.00
_cell.angle_beta   90.00
_cell.angle_gamma   90.00
#
_symmetry.space_group_name_H-M   'P 1'
#
loop_
_entity.id
_entity.type
_entity.pdbx_description
1 polymer ?
#
loop_
_entity_poly.entity_id
_entity_poly.type
_entity_poly.pdbx_seq_one_letter_code
_entity_poly.pdbx_strand_id
1 'polypeptide(L)'
;MDSQRYSFALRILSLQFIFCALIFSGCIHNYEPKIDSINADPNPAPMGSVVNLTCNASDNDESSMLKQESLDYSWSCAYGQITSENNDNKATWVSPDIVGAYSISCTVTDQYNGVDIYTIEVIVE
;
A
#
# COMPACT_ATOMS: atom_id res chain seq x y z
N MET A 1 38.78 48.04 -17.35
CA MET A 1 38.33 47.09 -18.38
C MET A 1 37.98 45.70 -17.82
N ASP A 2 38.50 45.34 -16.66
CA ASP A 2 38.27 43.98 -16.08
C ASP A 2 36.95 43.81 -15.30
N SER A 3 36.40 44.88 -14.75
CA SER A 3 35.15 44.78 -13.96
C SER A 3 33.91 44.35 -14.76
N GLN A 4 33.88 44.64 -16.05
CA GLN A 4 32.77 44.27 -16.94
C GLN A 4 32.78 42.77 -17.27
N ARG A 5 33.95 42.16 -17.34
CA ARG A 5 34.09 40.73 -17.65
C ARG A 5 33.66 39.86 -16.48
N TYR A 6 33.98 40.25 -15.24
CA TYR A 6 33.55 39.53 -14.04
C TYR A 6 32.04 39.62 -13.83
N SER A 7 31.42 40.76 -14.12
CA SER A 7 29.98 40.93 -14.04
C SER A 7 29.21 40.01 -15.00
N PHE A 8 29.75 39.83 -16.21
CA PHE A 8 29.14 38.97 -17.23
C PHE A 8 29.25 37.47 -16.85
N ALA A 9 30.42 37.04 -16.37
CA ALA A 9 30.65 35.67 -15.90
C ALA A 9 29.79 35.32 -14.68
N LEU A 10 29.65 36.25 -13.73
CA LEU A 10 28.77 36.03 -12.55
C LEU A 10 27.31 35.92 -12.94
N ARG A 11 26.84 36.66 -13.93
CA ARG A 11 25.45 36.58 -14.43
C ARG A 11 25.19 35.28 -15.17
N ILE A 12 26.14 34.75 -15.91
CA ILE A 12 26.00 33.45 -16.58
C ILE A 12 25.98 32.32 -15.54
N LEU A 13 26.83 32.37 -14.52
CA LEU A 13 26.84 31.39 -13.44
C LEU A 13 25.51 31.36 -12.66
N SER A 14 24.94 32.55 -12.37
CA SER A 14 23.65 32.63 -11.67
C SER A 14 22.49 32.12 -12.53
N LEU A 15 22.50 32.34 -13.85
CA LEU A 15 21.50 31.79 -14.75
C LEU A 15 21.59 30.27 -14.86
N GLN A 16 22.80 29.70 -14.87
CA GLN A 16 23.00 28.24 -14.89
C GLN A 16 22.52 27.59 -13.59
N PHE A 17 22.72 28.24 -12.44
CA PHE A 17 22.21 27.72 -11.15
C PHE A 17 20.68 27.73 -11.09
N ILE A 18 20.03 28.77 -11.61
CA ILE A 18 18.56 28.85 -11.66
C ILE A 18 17.99 27.82 -12.64
N PHE A 19 18.64 27.58 -13.76
CA PHE A 19 18.21 26.59 -14.75
C PHE A 19 18.37 25.15 -14.20
N CYS A 20 19.44 24.87 -13.44
CA CYS A 20 19.65 23.57 -12.80
C CYS A 20 18.62 23.29 -11.69
N ALA A 21 18.15 24.32 -10.96
CA ALA A 21 17.14 24.18 -9.92
C ALA A 21 15.72 23.87 -10.46
N LEU A 22 15.44 24.27 -11.71
CA LEU A 22 14.15 24.03 -12.35
C LEU A 22 13.97 22.61 -12.91
N ILE A 23 15.04 21.85 -13.08
CA ILE A 23 14.97 20.49 -13.65
C ILE A 23 14.69 19.42 -12.57
N PHE A 24 14.78 19.76 -11.27
CA PHE A 24 14.50 18.85 -10.16
C PHE A 24 13.06 18.87 -9.65
N SER A 25 12.16 19.61 -10.28
CA SER A 25 10.72 19.51 -10.01
C SER A 25 10.10 18.33 -10.78
N GLY A 26 10.75 17.18 -10.75
CA GLY A 26 10.10 15.93 -11.10
C GLY A 26 9.04 15.64 -10.06
N CYS A 27 7.76 15.81 -10.40
CA CYS A 27 6.65 15.31 -9.61
C CYS A 27 6.84 13.79 -9.54
N ILE A 28 7.29 13.27 -8.40
CA ILE A 28 7.28 11.83 -8.15
C ILE A 28 5.79 11.48 -8.02
N HIS A 29 5.24 10.85 -9.05
CA HIS A 29 3.86 10.40 -9.02
C HIS A 29 3.78 9.20 -8.08
N ASN A 30 2.86 9.25 -7.12
CA ASN A 30 2.52 8.13 -6.26
C ASN A 30 1.35 7.38 -6.88
N TYR A 31 1.49 6.09 -7.08
CA TYR A 31 0.37 5.22 -7.41
C TYR A 31 -0.22 4.68 -6.11
N GLU A 32 -1.53 4.55 -6.05
CA GLU A 32 -2.21 3.93 -4.92
C GLU A 32 -2.04 2.40 -4.99
N PRO A 33 -1.89 1.73 -3.85
CA PRO A 33 -1.86 0.27 -3.82
C PRO A 33 -3.19 -0.29 -4.30
N LYS A 34 -3.16 -1.51 -4.83
CA LYS A 34 -4.34 -2.20 -5.33
C LYS A 34 -4.41 -3.61 -4.79
N ILE A 35 -5.54 -3.97 -4.18
CA ILE A 35 -5.85 -5.34 -3.79
C ILE A 35 -6.46 -6.07 -4.99
N ASP A 36 -5.81 -7.13 -5.44
CA ASP A 36 -6.30 -7.96 -6.53
C ASP A 36 -7.27 -9.04 -6.03
N SER A 37 -7.01 -9.61 -4.85
CA SER A 37 -7.87 -10.64 -4.25
C SER A 37 -7.60 -10.85 -2.77
N ILE A 38 -8.61 -11.37 -2.06
CA ILE A 38 -8.46 -12.02 -0.76
C ILE A 38 -8.89 -13.46 -0.89
N ASN A 39 -8.04 -14.38 -0.47
CA ASN A 39 -8.36 -15.81 -0.40
C ASN A 39 -8.68 -16.20 1.05
N ALA A 40 -9.73 -16.99 1.24
CA ALA A 40 -10.11 -17.60 2.51
C ALA A 40 -10.16 -19.12 2.35
N ASP A 41 -9.46 -19.85 3.19
CA ASP A 41 -9.40 -21.30 3.13
C ASP A 41 -9.50 -21.91 4.54
N PRO A 42 -10.52 -22.74 4.80
CA PRO A 42 -11.63 -23.13 3.94
C PRO A 42 -12.71 -22.04 3.76
N ASN A 43 -13.39 -22.04 2.63
CA ASN A 43 -14.62 -21.30 2.40
C ASN A 43 -15.53 -22.14 1.45
N PRO A 44 -16.68 -22.68 1.89
CA PRO A 44 -17.29 -22.55 3.23
C PRO A 44 -16.45 -23.13 4.36
N ALA A 45 -16.59 -22.54 5.55
CA ALA A 45 -15.87 -22.92 6.76
C ALA A 45 -16.81 -23.60 7.77
N PRO A 46 -16.38 -24.66 8.48
CA PRO A 46 -17.13 -25.17 9.61
C PRO A 46 -17.25 -24.15 10.75
N MET A 47 -18.33 -24.23 11.54
CA MET A 47 -18.48 -23.40 12.74
C MET A 47 -17.28 -23.57 13.69
N GLY A 48 -16.82 -22.48 14.30
CA GLY A 48 -15.71 -22.45 15.25
C GLY A 48 -14.35 -22.87 14.68
N SER A 49 -14.23 -22.97 13.37
CA SER A 49 -12.99 -23.39 12.71
C SER A 49 -12.05 -22.24 12.41
N VAL A 50 -10.78 -22.58 12.17
CA VAL A 50 -9.76 -21.62 11.72
C VAL A 50 -9.77 -21.53 10.21
N VAL A 51 -9.88 -20.32 9.70
CA VAL A 51 -9.80 -19.98 8.28
C VAL A 51 -8.50 -19.21 8.04
N ASN A 52 -7.71 -19.66 7.09
CA ASN A 52 -6.52 -18.94 6.66
C ASN A 52 -6.89 -17.88 5.62
N LEU A 53 -6.44 -16.67 5.84
CA LEU A 53 -6.67 -15.53 4.96
C LEU A 53 -5.36 -15.11 4.31
N THR A 54 -5.42 -14.75 3.02
CA THR A 54 -4.28 -14.19 2.30
C THR A 54 -4.76 -13.06 1.41
N CYS A 55 -4.19 -11.87 1.58
CA CYS A 55 -4.43 -10.72 0.73
C CYS A 55 -3.33 -10.63 -0.34
N ASN A 56 -3.72 -10.57 -1.60
CA ASN A 56 -2.83 -10.32 -2.72
C ASN A 56 -3.02 -8.88 -3.17
N ALA A 57 -2.01 -8.07 -2.98
CA ALA A 57 -2.00 -6.67 -3.38
C ALA A 57 -0.71 -6.33 -4.12
N SER A 58 -0.76 -5.31 -4.93
CA SER A 58 0.37 -4.80 -5.69
C SER A 58 0.39 -3.27 -5.67
N ASP A 59 1.58 -2.71 -5.84
CA ASP A 59 1.77 -1.29 -6.07
C ASP A 59 2.73 -1.10 -7.24
N ASN A 60 2.37 -0.20 -8.17
CA ASN A 60 3.19 0.07 -9.33
C ASN A 60 4.52 0.77 -8.98
N ASP A 61 4.62 1.36 -7.79
CA ASP A 61 5.82 2.02 -7.29
C ASP A 61 6.79 1.07 -6.60
N GLU A 62 6.35 -0.13 -6.20
CA GLU A 62 7.16 -1.13 -5.48
C GLU A 62 8.42 -1.57 -6.24
N SER A 63 8.36 -1.58 -7.56
CA SER A 63 9.49 -1.96 -8.43
C SER A 63 10.38 -0.80 -8.87
N SER A 64 10.08 0.43 -8.46
CA SER A 64 10.86 1.60 -8.84
C SER A 64 12.20 1.66 -8.09
N MET A 65 13.31 1.79 -8.81
CA MET A 65 14.63 1.99 -8.19
C MET A 65 14.72 3.27 -7.35
N LEU A 66 13.80 4.20 -7.54
CA LEU A 66 13.76 5.50 -6.85
C LEU A 66 12.80 5.49 -5.65
N LYS A 67 11.87 4.53 -5.61
CA LYS A 67 10.90 4.32 -4.55
C LYS A 67 10.89 2.84 -4.20
N GLN A 68 11.40 2.50 -3.05
CA GLN A 68 11.25 1.18 -2.45
C GLN A 68 10.09 1.29 -1.46
N GLU A 69 8.88 0.91 -1.89
CA GLU A 69 7.69 0.98 -1.05
C GLU A 69 7.40 -0.40 -0.44
N SER A 70 7.01 -0.39 0.82
CA SER A 70 6.43 -1.53 1.50
C SER A 70 4.95 -1.31 1.69
N LEU A 71 4.14 -2.36 1.53
CA LEU A 71 2.73 -2.34 1.80
C LEU A 71 2.46 -2.80 3.23
N ASP A 72 1.62 -2.06 3.93
CA ASP A 72 1.13 -2.37 5.26
C ASP A 72 -0.29 -2.93 5.16
N TYR A 73 -0.54 -4.04 5.86
CA TYR A 73 -1.82 -4.74 5.83
C TYR A 73 -2.51 -4.65 7.18
N SER A 74 -3.81 -4.35 7.17
CA SER A 74 -4.66 -4.31 8.34
C SER A 74 -5.94 -5.08 8.10
N TRP A 75 -6.21 -6.06 8.96
CA TRP A 75 -7.37 -6.94 8.84
C TRP A 75 -8.46 -6.57 9.83
N SER A 76 -9.71 -6.71 9.43
CA SER A 76 -10.87 -6.45 10.27
C SER A 76 -12.04 -7.39 9.97
N CYS A 77 -12.80 -7.72 11.01
CA CYS A 77 -14.05 -8.46 10.93
C CYS A 77 -15.03 -7.96 12.00
N ALA A 78 -16.32 -8.10 11.75
CA ALA A 78 -17.36 -7.74 12.72
C ALA A 78 -17.64 -8.87 13.73
N TYR A 79 -17.42 -10.12 13.31
CA TYR A 79 -17.72 -11.33 14.10
C TYR A 79 -16.57 -12.33 13.97
N GLY A 80 -16.44 -13.19 14.99
CA GLY A 80 -15.30 -14.10 15.10
C GLY A 80 -14.06 -13.38 15.65
N GLN A 81 -12.93 -14.03 15.56
CA GLN A 81 -11.64 -13.48 16.01
C GLN A 81 -10.62 -13.53 14.88
N ILE A 82 -10.03 -12.39 14.56
CA ILE A 82 -8.98 -12.29 13.56
C ILE A 82 -7.64 -12.04 14.24
N THR A 83 -6.62 -12.74 13.78
CA THR A 83 -5.24 -12.59 14.26
C THR A 83 -4.32 -12.47 13.05
N SER A 84 -3.55 -11.41 13.01
CA SER A 84 -2.48 -11.19 12.02
C SER A 84 -1.22 -10.73 12.74
N GLU A 85 -0.07 -11.00 12.17
CA GLU A 85 1.14 -10.31 12.56
C GLU A 85 1.13 -8.88 11.98
N ASN A 86 1.91 -7.99 12.56
CA ASN A 86 1.99 -6.62 12.07
C ASN A 86 2.47 -6.62 10.61
N ASN A 87 1.73 -5.91 9.77
CA ASN A 87 2.05 -5.70 8.35
C ASN A 87 2.14 -6.99 7.52
N ASP A 88 1.49 -8.08 7.95
CA ASP A 88 1.48 -9.33 7.18
C ASP A 88 0.24 -9.37 6.27
N ASN A 89 0.47 -9.76 5.03
CA ASN A 89 -0.60 -10.03 4.07
C ASN A 89 -1.41 -11.30 4.39
N LYS A 90 -1.09 -11.98 5.48
CA LYS A 90 -1.75 -13.17 6.00
C LYS A 90 -2.40 -12.91 7.34
N ALA A 91 -3.53 -13.58 7.55
CA ALA A 91 -4.22 -13.60 8.84
C ALA A 91 -4.88 -14.95 9.05
N THR A 92 -5.26 -15.23 10.29
CA THR A 92 -6.16 -16.32 10.65
C THR A 92 -7.42 -15.75 11.24
N TRP A 93 -8.55 -16.30 10.86
CA TRP A 93 -9.84 -15.94 11.40
C TRP A 93 -10.52 -17.17 12.00
N VAL A 94 -10.96 -17.07 13.25
CA VAL A 94 -11.78 -18.10 13.90
C VAL A 94 -13.24 -17.76 13.65
N SER A 95 -13.93 -18.66 12.94
CA SER A 95 -15.33 -18.47 12.60
C SER A 95 -16.23 -18.52 13.84
N PRO A 96 -17.36 -17.80 13.84
CA PRO A 96 -18.39 -17.95 14.87
C PRO A 96 -19.01 -19.36 14.91
N ASP A 97 -19.59 -19.70 16.04
CA ASP A 97 -20.37 -20.96 16.24
C ASP A 97 -21.81 -20.85 15.71
N ILE A 98 -22.06 -19.99 14.75
CA ILE A 98 -23.37 -19.72 14.15
C ILE A 98 -23.21 -19.72 12.63
N VAL A 99 -24.08 -20.47 11.95
CA VAL A 99 -24.12 -20.49 10.48
C VAL A 99 -24.48 -19.11 9.92
N GLY A 100 -23.86 -18.73 8.82
CA GLY A 100 -24.14 -17.44 8.20
C GLY A 100 -23.05 -16.99 7.24
N ALA A 101 -23.23 -15.81 6.66
CA ALA A 101 -22.23 -15.13 5.84
C ALA A 101 -21.58 -14.01 6.66
N TYR A 102 -20.27 -14.00 6.68
CA TYR A 102 -19.48 -13.08 7.50
C TYR A 102 -18.50 -12.28 6.65
N SER A 103 -18.55 -10.96 6.80
CA SER A 103 -17.68 -10.06 6.07
C SER A 103 -16.31 -9.94 6.76
N ILE A 104 -15.26 -10.08 5.97
CA ILE A 104 -13.87 -9.86 6.39
C ILE A 104 -13.24 -8.87 5.41
N SER A 105 -12.57 -7.86 5.94
CA SER A 105 -11.93 -6.82 5.15
C SER A 105 -10.43 -6.77 5.40
N CYS A 106 -9.68 -6.49 4.34
CA CYS A 106 -8.28 -6.11 4.41
C CYS A 106 -8.12 -4.70 3.88
N THR A 107 -7.40 -3.88 4.62
CA THR A 107 -6.96 -2.55 4.19
C THR A 107 -5.47 -2.61 3.92
N VAL A 108 -5.06 -2.13 2.76
CA VAL A 108 -3.65 -2.02 2.37
C VAL A 108 -3.30 -0.55 2.25
N THR A 109 -2.18 -0.16 2.84
CA THR A 109 -1.66 1.21 2.79
C THR A 109 -0.22 1.21 2.31
N ASP A 110 0.15 2.25 1.55
CA ASP A 110 1.53 2.54 1.20
C ASP A 110 2.17 3.55 2.17
N GLN A 111 3.44 3.87 1.98
CA GLN A 111 4.18 4.84 2.79
C GLN A 111 3.77 6.30 2.52
N TYR A 112 2.98 6.55 1.48
CA TYR A 112 2.56 7.90 1.03
C TYR A 112 1.08 8.16 1.26
N ASN A 113 0.43 7.32 2.10
CA ASN A 113 -0.99 7.36 2.44
C ASN A 113 -1.95 6.98 1.29
N GLY A 114 -1.47 6.27 0.28
CA GLY A 114 -2.33 5.55 -0.65
C GLY A 114 -3.04 4.40 0.09
N VAL A 115 -4.30 4.15 -0.18
CA VAL A 115 -5.13 3.16 0.53
C VAL A 115 -6.02 2.42 -0.43
N ASP A 116 -6.09 1.09 -0.29
CA ASP A 116 -7.12 0.26 -0.90
C ASP A 116 -7.77 -0.65 0.15
N ILE A 117 -9.06 -0.92 0.00
CA ILE A 117 -9.84 -1.77 0.92
C ILE A 117 -10.62 -2.77 0.10
N TYR A 118 -10.51 -4.03 0.48
CA TYR A 118 -11.27 -5.12 -0.14
C TYR A 118 -11.99 -5.95 0.93
N THR A 119 -13.24 -6.31 0.65
CA THR A 119 -14.09 -7.09 1.55
C THR A 119 -14.55 -8.34 0.84
N ILE A 120 -14.44 -9.47 1.53
CA ILE A 120 -14.99 -10.77 1.11
C ILE A 120 -16.06 -11.24 2.08
N GLU A 121 -16.88 -12.19 1.63
CA GLU A 121 -17.77 -12.97 2.49
C GLU A 121 -17.23 -14.39 2.65
N VAL A 122 -17.19 -14.86 3.89
CA VAL A 122 -16.92 -16.25 4.24
C VAL A 122 -18.21 -16.88 4.74
N ILE A 123 -18.58 -18.00 4.15
CA ILE A 123 -19.77 -18.77 4.55
C ILE A 123 -19.38 -19.72 5.67
N VAL A 124 -20.14 -19.69 6.77
CA VAL A 124 -20.00 -20.63 7.89
C VAL A 124 -21.20 -21.59 7.90
N GLU A 125 -20.91 -22.90 7.89
CA GLU A 125 -21.91 -23.99 7.83
C GLU A 125 -21.61 -25.13 8.80
#